data_8517f87a44f66887b8a8cad506a1fe48
#
_entry.id   8517f87a44f66887b8a8cad506a1fe48
#
_cell.length_a   1.000
_cell.length_b   1.000
_cell.length_c   1.000
_cell.angle_alpha   90.00
_cell.angle_beta   90.00
_cell.angle_gamma   90.00
#
_symmetry.space_group_name_H-M   'P 1'
#
loop_
_entity.id
_entity.type
_entity.pdbx_description
1 polymer ?
#
loop_
_entity_poly.entity_id
_entity_poly.type
_entity_poly.pdbx_seq_one_letter_code
_entity_poly.pdbx_strand_id
1 'polypeptide(L)'
;MLEALMVDADGVLAPSLRHILAIGEALPPATAQRFLTHNRARLVNLYGPTEAAVSVTAGDVTDTSGASVPIGVPEWNTRVYVLDERLHPVPAGVAGELYLAGTQLARGYFGRPDLSAERFVASPFGDGARLYRTGDLVRWTREGQLDYLSRTDFQVKVRGFRIELGEIESALRAMDALRDVAVIAREDERVGTQLVAYVVPADGAQADIESIRSALGTRVPSYMVPSAFVMLDALPLNVNGKLDRRALPEPVFETREFRAPSTPVEEIVAGVFADVLGLTRVGVDDDFFELGGNSLLATQVVSRIGAALDTRVPVRVLFEAPSVAALAVAAEQHTGAAARPPLVPQPRPERVPLSLAQQRMWFLNRFDTESSVNNIPVAVRLTGALDLGALQVAVQDLLARHEVLRTIYPEIDGQPYQLILPVA
;
A
#
# COMPACT_ATOMS: atom_id res chain seq x y z
N MET A 1 3.75 -5.32 -5.68
CA MET A 1 2.79 -4.91 -6.76
C MET A 1 3.43 -4.96 -8.15
N LEU A 2 4.58 -4.33 -8.43
CA LEU A 2 5.23 -4.39 -9.75
C LEU A 2 5.54 -5.85 -10.17
N GLU A 3 6.09 -6.66 -9.26
CA GLU A 3 6.36 -8.08 -9.46
C GLU A 3 5.09 -8.84 -9.89
N ALA A 4 3.99 -8.66 -9.17
CA ALA A 4 2.72 -9.32 -9.46
C ALA A 4 2.15 -8.91 -10.83
N LEU A 5 2.24 -7.62 -11.19
CA LEU A 5 1.83 -7.13 -12.51
C LEU A 5 2.66 -7.75 -13.63
N MET A 6 3.96 -7.95 -13.40
CA MET A 6 4.85 -8.55 -14.40
C MET A 6 4.63 -10.05 -14.54
N VAL A 7 4.28 -10.75 -13.46
CA VAL A 7 3.91 -12.18 -13.51
C VAL A 7 2.64 -12.37 -14.33
N ASP A 8 1.60 -11.58 -14.09
CA ASP A 8 0.34 -11.64 -14.84
C ASP A 8 0.48 -11.31 -16.34
N ALA A 9 1.45 -10.48 -16.69
CA ALA A 9 1.67 -9.98 -18.06
C ALA A 9 2.83 -10.67 -18.77
N ASP A 10 3.29 -11.83 -18.31
CA ASP A 10 4.48 -12.55 -18.83
C ASP A 10 5.71 -11.62 -18.96
N GLY A 11 5.84 -10.67 -18.05
CA GLY A 11 6.91 -9.68 -18.01
C GLY A 11 6.69 -8.44 -18.88
N VAL A 12 5.70 -8.41 -19.78
CA VAL A 12 5.48 -7.32 -20.73
C VAL A 12 4.22 -6.53 -20.38
N LEU A 13 4.40 -5.31 -19.93
CA LEU A 13 3.28 -4.40 -19.63
C LEU A 13 2.78 -3.68 -20.90
N ALA A 14 1.63 -3.01 -20.78
CA ALA A 14 1.00 -2.33 -21.90
C ALA A 14 1.97 -1.37 -22.63
N PRO A 15 2.09 -1.43 -23.97
CA PRO A 15 3.04 -0.61 -24.74
C PRO A 15 2.82 0.90 -24.63
N SER A 16 1.65 1.32 -24.19
CA SER A 16 1.30 2.73 -23.96
C SER A 16 1.88 3.29 -22.66
N LEU A 17 2.36 2.45 -21.74
CA LEU A 17 3.02 2.89 -20.52
C LEU A 17 4.34 3.57 -20.84
N ARG A 18 4.56 4.75 -20.25
CA ARG A 18 5.79 5.54 -20.41
C ARG A 18 6.60 5.61 -19.13
N HIS A 19 5.93 5.59 -17.98
CA HIS A 19 6.57 5.69 -16.66
C HIS A 19 5.92 4.72 -15.69
N ILE A 20 6.75 4.08 -14.87
CA ILE A 20 6.34 3.33 -13.69
C ILE A 20 7.05 3.95 -12.49
N LEU A 21 6.28 4.31 -11.48
CA LEU A 21 6.76 4.86 -10.22
C LEU A 21 6.62 3.79 -9.14
N ALA A 22 7.74 3.26 -8.66
CA ALA A 22 7.78 2.26 -7.60
C ALA A 22 8.02 2.96 -6.26
N ILE A 23 7.14 2.76 -5.28
CA ILE A 23 7.24 3.35 -3.94
C ILE A 23 6.66 2.41 -2.88
N GLY A 24 7.05 2.59 -1.63
CA GLY A 24 6.46 1.95 -0.46
C GLY A 24 7.30 0.81 0.12
N GLU A 25 8.04 0.10 -0.71
CA GLU A 25 8.97 -0.96 -0.29
C GLU A 25 10.30 -0.82 -1.03
N ALA A 26 11.34 -1.46 -0.51
CA ALA A 26 12.60 -1.54 -1.25
C ALA A 26 12.38 -2.28 -2.57
N LEU A 27 12.78 -1.68 -3.68
CA LEU A 27 12.66 -2.29 -5.00
C LEU A 27 13.76 -3.36 -5.18
N PRO A 28 13.40 -4.67 -5.31
CA PRO A 28 14.40 -5.70 -5.50
C PRO A 28 15.13 -5.53 -6.84
N PRO A 29 16.46 -5.65 -6.88
CA PRO A 29 17.23 -5.58 -8.13
C PRO A 29 16.76 -6.56 -9.21
N ALA A 30 16.37 -7.79 -8.81
CA ALA A 30 15.86 -8.80 -9.73
C ALA A 30 14.54 -8.37 -10.41
N THR A 31 13.61 -7.78 -9.66
CA THR A 31 12.36 -7.23 -10.18
C THR A 31 12.61 -6.07 -11.14
N ALA A 32 13.50 -5.16 -10.76
CA ALA A 32 13.91 -4.04 -11.60
C ALA A 32 14.58 -4.51 -12.90
N GLN A 33 15.51 -5.49 -12.81
CA GLN A 33 16.17 -6.08 -13.97
C GLN A 33 15.19 -6.74 -14.94
N ARG A 34 14.24 -7.53 -14.41
CA ARG A 34 13.19 -8.14 -15.22
C ARG A 34 12.35 -7.08 -15.93
N PHE A 35 11.97 -6.01 -15.23
CA PHE A 35 11.22 -4.92 -15.83
C PHE A 35 11.99 -4.27 -16.98
N LEU A 36 13.24 -3.87 -16.77
CA LEU A 36 14.08 -3.21 -17.77
C LEU A 36 14.35 -4.08 -19.00
N THR A 37 14.37 -5.39 -18.83
CA THR A 37 14.58 -6.34 -19.93
C THR A 37 13.38 -6.41 -20.89
N HIS A 38 12.16 -6.33 -20.35
CA HIS A 38 10.94 -6.58 -21.12
C HIS A 38 10.12 -5.33 -21.45
N ASN A 39 10.42 -4.19 -20.82
CA ASN A 39 9.62 -2.98 -20.95
C ASN A 39 10.45 -1.77 -21.39
N ARG A 40 9.82 -0.88 -22.16
CA ARG A 40 10.43 0.39 -22.62
C ARG A 40 10.04 1.58 -21.73
N ALA A 41 9.09 1.40 -20.82
CA ALA A 41 8.70 2.43 -19.88
C ALA A 41 9.85 2.75 -18.92
N ARG A 42 9.97 4.03 -18.54
CA ARG A 42 10.93 4.47 -17.54
C ARG A 42 10.51 3.96 -16.16
N LEU A 43 11.40 3.30 -15.44
CA LEU A 43 11.18 2.87 -14.06
C LEU A 43 11.85 3.89 -13.13
N VAL A 44 11.09 4.45 -12.21
CA VAL A 44 11.56 5.41 -11.21
C VAL A 44 11.33 4.81 -9.83
N ASN A 45 12.39 4.73 -9.02
CA ASN A 45 12.30 4.32 -7.63
C ASN A 45 12.10 5.57 -6.77
N LEU A 46 10.99 5.63 -6.05
CA LEU A 46 10.61 6.72 -5.16
C LEU A 46 10.72 6.26 -3.71
N TYR A 47 11.13 7.17 -2.84
CA TYR A 47 11.15 6.92 -1.41
C TYR A 47 10.58 8.14 -0.66
N GLY A 48 9.84 7.87 0.41
CA GLY A 48 9.40 8.85 1.38
C GLY A 48 8.41 8.28 2.38
N PRO A 49 8.39 8.83 3.60
CA PRO A 49 7.41 8.51 4.62
C PRO A 49 6.16 9.38 4.48
N THR A 50 5.06 8.95 5.10
CA THR A 50 3.80 9.73 5.19
C THR A 50 4.03 11.09 5.85
N GLU A 51 4.93 11.18 6.81
CA GLU A 51 5.31 12.39 7.56
C GLU A 51 5.97 13.48 6.69
N ALA A 52 6.35 13.12 5.46
CA ALA A 52 6.90 14.03 4.46
C ALA A 52 6.18 13.91 3.09
N ALA A 53 4.86 13.76 3.13
CA ALA A 53 3.96 13.76 1.98
C ALA A 53 4.30 12.72 0.89
N VAL A 54 4.60 11.48 1.32
CA VAL A 54 4.71 10.26 0.50
C VAL A 54 6.03 10.11 -0.25
N SER A 55 6.49 11.10 -1.02
CA SER A 55 7.72 11.01 -1.82
C SER A 55 8.63 12.18 -1.54
N VAL A 56 9.91 11.91 -1.28
CA VAL A 56 10.93 12.92 -0.98
C VAL A 56 12.21 12.73 -1.79
N THR A 57 12.42 11.52 -2.33
CA THR A 57 13.51 11.24 -3.26
C THR A 57 13.03 10.45 -4.45
N ALA A 58 13.68 10.63 -5.59
CA ALA A 58 13.40 9.95 -6.84
C ALA A 58 14.71 9.56 -7.54
N GLY A 59 14.77 8.35 -8.08
CA GLY A 59 15.89 7.85 -8.86
C GLY A 59 15.46 7.06 -10.07
N ASP A 60 16.03 7.38 -11.24
CA ASP A 60 15.87 6.54 -12.42
C ASP A 60 16.59 5.22 -12.22
N VAL A 61 15.89 4.14 -12.45
CA VAL A 61 16.47 2.81 -12.38
C VAL A 61 17.08 2.45 -13.73
N THR A 62 18.39 2.62 -13.83
CA THR A 62 19.16 2.32 -15.06
C THR A 62 20.19 1.21 -14.83
N ASP A 63 20.57 0.96 -13.58
CA ASP A 63 21.50 -0.08 -13.17
C ASP A 63 20.90 -0.90 -12.03
N THR A 64 21.01 -2.21 -12.15
CA THR A 64 20.51 -3.20 -11.18
C THR A 64 21.62 -4.17 -10.73
N SER A 65 22.87 -3.86 -11.04
CA SER A 65 24.03 -4.71 -10.69
C SER A 65 24.41 -4.64 -9.20
N GLY A 66 23.91 -3.65 -8.48
CA GLY A 66 24.11 -3.46 -7.05
C GLY A 66 23.31 -4.43 -6.17
N ALA A 67 23.65 -4.49 -4.88
CA ALA A 67 22.88 -5.25 -3.89
C ALA A 67 21.49 -4.65 -3.60
N SER A 68 21.30 -3.37 -3.92
CA SER A 68 20.06 -2.62 -3.75
C SER A 68 19.85 -1.67 -4.94
N VAL A 69 18.60 -1.28 -5.17
CA VAL A 69 18.28 -0.20 -6.12
C VAL A 69 18.26 1.12 -5.33
N PRO A 70 19.10 2.11 -5.69
CA PRO A 70 19.13 3.39 -5.00
C PRO A 70 17.75 4.06 -4.95
N ILE A 71 17.49 4.77 -3.86
CA ILE A 71 16.28 5.59 -3.70
C ILE A 71 16.41 6.99 -4.31
N GLY A 72 17.51 7.25 -5.01
CA GLY A 72 17.74 8.41 -5.85
C GLY A 72 18.22 9.66 -5.12
N VAL A 73 17.77 10.81 -5.61
CA VAL A 73 18.16 12.15 -5.14
C VAL A 73 16.93 12.90 -4.59
N PRO A 74 17.13 13.95 -3.75
CA PRO A 74 16.02 14.75 -3.23
C PRO A 74 15.16 15.35 -4.34
N GLU A 75 13.86 15.33 -4.14
CA GLU A 75 12.89 16.04 -4.97
C GLU A 75 12.96 17.57 -4.72
N TRP A 76 12.29 18.34 -5.58
CA TRP A 76 12.24 19.79 -5.50
C TRP A 76 11.69 20.27 -4.13
N ASN A 77 12.35 21.31 -3.59
CA ASN A 77 12.00 21.91 -2.27
C ASN A 77 12.17 20.96 -1.07
N THR A 78 12.84 19.83 -1.26
CA THR A 78 13.18 18.87 -0.22
C THR A 78 14.69 18.87 0.01
N ARG A 79 15.10 18.75 1.27
CA ARG A 79 16.50 18.57 1.66
C ARG A 79 16.60 17.29 2.45
N VAL A 80 17.66 16.53 2.19
CA VAL A 80 17.96 15.30 2.90
C VAL A 80 19.34 15.41 3.54
N TYR A 81 19.48 14.84 4.72
CA TYR A 81 20.72 14.80 5.47
C TYR A 81 20.95 13.37 5.94
N VAL A 82 22.17 12.90 5.78
CA VAL A 82 22.64 11.61 6.32
C VAL A 82 23.53 11.91 7.50
N LEU A 83 23.07 11.63 8.72
CA LEU A 83 23.68 12.11 9.95
C LEU A 83 24.10 10.95 10.86
N ASP A 84 25.14 11.19 11.66
CA ASP A 84 25.52 10.31 12.77
C ASP A 84 24.62 10.54 14.02
N GLU A 85 24.89 9.80 15.09
CA GLU A 85 24.17 9.91 16.36
C GLU A 85 24.29 11.30 17.03
N ARG A 86 25.29 12.11 16.63
CA ARG A 86 25.54 13.47 17.12
C ARG A 86 24.97 14.53 16.18
N LEU A 87 24.21 14.12 15.18
CA LEU A 87 23.64 14.97 14.13
C LEU A 87 24.69 15.66 13.24
N HIS A 88 25.88 15.06 13.09
CA HIS A 88 26.88 15.53 12.12
C HIS A 88 26.71 14.81 10.79
N PRO A 89 26.87 15.49 9.63
CA PRO A 89 26.87 14.86 8.34
C PRO A 89 27.97 13.82 8.21
N VAL A 90 27.63 12.64 7.66
CA VAL A 90 28.61 11.60 7.38
C VAL A 90 29.14 11.69 5.95
N PRO A 91 30.38 11.26 5.66
CA PRO A 91 30.93 11.23 4.32
C PRO A 91 30.18 10.24 3.40
N ALA A 92 30.27 10.44 2.07
CA ALA A 92 29.76 9.49 1.09
C ALA A 92 30.36 8.08 1.33
N GLY A 93 29.52 7.06 1.20
CA GLY A 93 29.86 5.66 1.49
C GLY A 93 29.70 5.25 2.96
N VAL A 94 29.58 6.20 3.89
CA VAL A 94 29.36 5.93 5.31
C VAL A 94 27.87 5.91 5.61
N ALA A 95 27.44 4.90 6.37
CA ALA A 95 26.05 4.78 6.80
C ALA A 95 25.73 5.83 7.87
N GLY A 96 24.54 6.43 7.77
CA GLY A 96 23.99 7.34 8.76
C GLY A 96 22.45 7.31 8.72
N GLU A 97 21.83 7.88 9.74
CA GLU A 97 20.38 8.00 9.78
C GLU A 97 19.91 9.11 8.83
N LEU A 98 18.83 8.84 8.08
CA LEU A 98 18.26 9.81 7.15
C LEU A 98 17.36 10.80 7.89
N TYR A 99 17.60 12.08 7.65
CA TYR A 99 16.78 13.19 8.12
C TYR A 99 16.25 13.98 6.93
N LEU A 100 14.99 14.39 7.00
CA LEU A 100 14.28 15.10 5.94
C LEU A 100 13.93 16.52 6.38
N ALA A 101 14.07 17.48 5.46
CA ALA A 101 13.63 18.86 5.65
C ALA A 101 12.96 19.39 4.38
N GLY A 102 12.08 20.34 4.54
CA GLY A 102 11.37 20.97 3.42
C GLY A 102 9.94 21.31 3.73
N THR A 103 9.25 21.83 2.72
CA THR A 103 7.84 22.24 2.83
C THR A 103 6.87 21.08 2.97
N GLN A 104 7.32 19.87 2.61
CA GLN A 104 6.54 18.63 2.66
C GLN A 104 6.36 18.06 4.07
N LEU A 105 7.14 18.53 5.06
CA LEU A 105 7.06 17.99 6.41
C LEU A 105 5.71 18.24 7.05
N ALA A 106 5.12 17.20 7.63
CA ALA A 106 3.95 17.29 8.48
C ALA A 106 4.21 18.21 9.69
N ARG A 107 3.14 18.72 10.29
CA ARG A 107 3.25 19.54 11.51
C ARG A 107 3.66 18.71 12.73
N GLY A 108 3.28 17.44 12.74
CA GLY A 108 3.52 16.47 13.80
C GLY A 108 2.41 15.43 13.83
N TYR A 109 2.41 14.60 14.85
CA TYR A 109 1.38 13.58 15.07
C TYR A 109 0.24 14.16 15.89
N PHE A 110 -0.99 14.00 15.42
CA PHE A 110 -2.18 14.53 16.07
C PHE A 110 -2.36 13.94 17.48
N GLY A 111 -2.51 14.80 18.48
CA GLY A 111 -2.69 14.37 19.88
C GLY A 111 -1.45 13.73 20.54
N ARG A 112 -0.28 13.68 19.84
CA ARG A 112 0.95 13.06 20.35
C ARG A 112 2.12 14.04 20.32
N PRO A 113 2.16 15.00 21.26
CA PRO A 113 3.27 15.96 21.34
C PRO A 113 4.59 15.31 21.72
N ASP A 114 4.57 14.25 22.51
CA ASP A 114 5.72 13.42 22.90
C ASP A 114 6.42 12.84 21.66
N LEU A 115 5.69 12.09 20.83
CA LEU A 115 6.19 11.48 19.61
C LEU A 115 6.56 12.54 18.56
N SER A 116 5.81 13.63 18.48
CA SER A 116 6.11 14.74 17.58
C SER A 116 7.45 15.39 17.92
N ALA A 117 7.75 15.60 19.22
CA ALA A 117 9.02 16.17 19.67
C ALA A 117 10.21 15.21 19.43
N GLU A 118 9.98 13.90 19.54
CA GLU A 118 11.00 12.88 19.27
C GLU A 118 11.38 12.80 17.78
N ARG A 119 10.40 12.90 16.89
CA ARG A 119 10.57 12.66 15.46
C ARG A 119 10.77 13.94 14.64
N PHE A 120 10.20 15.06 15.04
CA PHE A 120 10.35 16.37 14.37
C PHE A 120 11.29 17.27 15.17
N VAL A 121 12.59 17.06 14.97
CA VAL A 121 13.66 17.70 15.75
C VAL A 121 14.09 19.05 15.15
N ALA A 122 14.73 19.90 15.94
CA ALA A 122 15.33 21.13 15.43
C ALA A 122 16.53 20.84 14.52
N SER A 123 16.66 21.62 13.45
CA SER A 123 17.83 21.53 12.55
C SER A 123 19.09 22.00 13.28
N PRO A 124 20.18 21.21 13.28
CA PRO A 124 21.43 21.62 13.89
C PRO A 124 22.20 22.65 13.04
N PHE A 125 21.71 22.97 11.83
CA PHE A 125 22.43 23.82 10.87
C PHE A 125 22.11 25.31 11.00
N GLY A 126 21.40 25.73 12.04
CA GLY A 126 21.19 27.14 12.38
C GLY A 126 20.19 27.88 11.48
N ASP A 127 19.45 27.16 10.64
CA ASP A 127 18.48 27.72 9.70
C ASP A 127 17.05 27.89 10.29
N GLY A 128 16.87 27.54 11.58
CA GLY A 128 15.59 27.57 12.27
C GLY A 128 14.56 26.55 11.72
N ALA A 129 14.99 25.68 10.82
CA ALA A 129 14.14 24.66 10.24
C ALA A 129 13.93 23.47 11.19
N ARG A 130 12.97 22.62 10.86
CA ARG A 130 12.77 21.31 11.48
C ARG A 130 13.27 20.21 10.56
N LEU A 131 13.75 19.13 11.17
CA LEU A 131 14.07 17.90 10.50
C LEU A 131 13.10 16.81 10.96
N TYR A 132 12.65 15.98 10.04
CA TYR A 132 11.99 14.72 10.37
C TYR A 132 13.02 13.60 10.45
N ARG A 133 13.09 12.97 11.61
CA ARG A 133 13.94 11.81 11.89
C ARG A 133 13.25 10.54 11.40
N THR A 134 13.75 9.93 10.31
CA THR A 134 13.04 8.84 9.62
C THR A 134 13.17 7.49 10.34
N GLY A 135 14.27 7.26 11.04
CA GLY A 135 14.66 5.94 11.51
C GLY A 135 15.22 5.03 10.41
N ASP A 136 15.43 5.54 9.20
CA ASP A 136 16.02 4.79 8.10
C ASP A 136 17.52 5.02 8.04
N LEU A 137 18.30 3.94 7.90
CA LEU A 137 19.74 3.96 7.70
C LEU A 137 20.03 3.96 6.22
N VAL A 138 20.76 4.97 5.77
CA VAL A 138 21.11 5.16 4.37
C VAL A 138 22.58 5.54 4.22
N ARG A 139 23.08 5.58 2.99
CA ARG A 139 24.37 6.18 2.64
C ARG A 139 24.29 6.92 1.31
N TRP A 140 25.11 7.93 1.13
CA TRP A 140 25.35 8.51 -0.18
C TRP A 140 26.25 7.61 -1.01
N THR A 141 25.88 7.33 -2.25
CA THR A 141 26.77 6.69 -3.22
C THR A 141 27.78 7.71 -3.77
N ARG A 142 28.78 7.23 -4.51
CA ARG A 142 29.75 8.12 -5.17
C ARG A 142 29.13 8.96 -6.29
N GLU A 143 28.05 8.47 -6.86
CA GLU A 143 27.25 9.10 -7.92
C GLU A 143 26.26 10.12 -7.35
N GLY A 144 26.24 10.33 -6.04
CA GLY A 144 25.39 11.30 -5.36
C GLY A 144 23.94 10.84 -5.21
N GLN A 145 23.68 9.56 -5.28
CA GLN A 145 22.38 8.97 -4.98
C GLN A 145 22.32 8.43 -3.55
N LEU A 146 21.13 8.29 -2.99
CA LEU A 146 20.91 7.64 -1.71
C LEU A 146 20.68 6.15 -1.90
N ASP A 147 21.42 5.35 -1.13
CA ASP A 147 21.26 3.91 -1.03
C ASP A 147 20.62 3.55 0.32
N TYR A 148 19.47 2.87 0.29
CA TYR A 148 18.79 2.44 1.49
C TYR A 148 19.42 1.15 2.01
N LEU A 149 19.74 1.10 3.30
CA LEU A 149 20.40 -0.04 3.93
C LEU A 149 19.47 -0.83 4.84
N SER A 150 18.84 -0.17 5.79
CA SER A 150 17.99 -0.81 6.79
C SER A 150 17.24 0.24 7.62
N ARG A 151 16.58 -0.20 8.70
CA ARG A 151 16.06 0.69 9.75
C ARG A 151 16.94 0.66 11.00
N THR A 152 16.93 1.77 11.74
CA THR A 152 17.57 1.89 13.06
C THR A 152 16.62 1.43 14.18
N ASP A 153 15.31 1.38 13.92
CA ASP A 153 14.26 0.93 14.83
C ASP A 153 13.69 -0.43 14.40
N PHE A 154 12.71 -0.94 15.15
CA PHE A 154 12.08 -2.24 14.88
C PHE A 154 10.86 -2.15 13.98
N GLN A 155 10.61 -0.99 13.38
CA GLN A 155 9.54 -0.83 12.43
C GLN A 155 9.83 -1.62 11.16
N VAL A 156 8.83 -2.28 10.63
CA VAL A 156 8.95 -3.11 9.43
C VAL A 156 7.96 -2.67 8.35
N LYS A 157 8.32 -2.95 7.11
CA LYS A 157 7.39 -2.85 6.00
C LYS A 157 6.97 -4.25 5.59
N VAL A 158 5.69 -4.57 5.71
CA VAL A 158 5.13 -5.87 5.35
C VAL A 158 3.97 -5.63 4.39
N ARG A 159 4.10 -6.14 3.16
CA ARG A 159 3.07 -6.01 2.11
C ARG A 159 2.66 -4.56 1.84
N GLY A 160 3.62 -3.62 1.90
CA GLY A 160 3.40 -2.18 1.72
C GLY A 160 2.89 -1.43 2.95
N PHE A 161 2.51 -2.12 4.02
CA PHE A 161 2.12 -1.51 5.29
C PHE A 161 3.33 -1.25 6.16
N ARG A 162 3.38 -0.06 6.74
CA ARG A 162 4.37 0.31 7.76
C ARG A 162 3.85 -0.12 9.13
N ILE A 163 4.51 -1.08 9.76
CA ILE A 163 4.05 -1.74 10.98
C ILE A 163 5.02 -1.47 12.12
N GLU A 164 4.49 -0.95 13.21
CA GLU A 164 5.17 -0.84 14.50
C GLU A 164 5.00 -2.14 15.26
N LEU A 165 6.04 -2.96 15.33
CA LEU A 165 5.98 -4.23 16.07
C LEU A 165 5.61 -4.04 17.54
N GLY A 166 6.05 -2.92 18.15
CA GLY A 166 5.72 -2.54 19.52
C GLY A 166 4.23 -2.29 19.77
N GLU A 167 3.46 -1.87 18.76
CA GLU A 167 2.01 -1.71 18.87
C GLU A 167 1.32 -3.06 19.00
N ILE A 168 1.73 -4.04 18.19
CA ILE A 168 1.22 -5.41 18.27
C ILE A 168 1.60 -6.03 19.62
N GLU A 169 2.86 -5.87 20.04
CA GLU A 169 3.33 -6.35 21.34
C GLU A 169 2.54 -5.72 22.49
N SER A 170 2.25 -4.42 22.43
CA SER A 170 1.46 -3.73 23.45
C SER A 170 0.02 -4.26 23.51
N ALA A 171 -0.61 -4.49 22.37
CA ALA A 171 -1.95 -5.05 22.29
C ALA A 171 -2.01 -6.49 22.85
N LEU A 172 -0.96 -7.30 22.61
CA LEU A 172 -0.84 -8.65 23.15
C LEU A 172 -0.55 -8.65 24.66
N ARG A 173 0.36 -7.79 25.15
CA ARG A 173 0.66 -7.66 26.60
C ARG A 173 -0.53 -7.19 27.43
N ALA A 174 -1.49 -6.53 26.80
CA ALA A 174 -2.74 -6.13 27.45
C ALA A 174 -3.74 -7.29 27.65
N MET A 175 -3.35 -8.52 27.31
CA MET A 175 -4.15 -9.73 27.53
C MET A 175 -3.67 -10.43 28.79
N ASP A 176 -4.54 -10.63 29.78
CA ASP A 176 -4.22 -11.26 31.06
C ASP A 176 -3.69 -12.71 30.92
N ALA A 177 -3.97 -13.35 29.80
CA ALA A 177 -3.52 -14.71 29.50
C ALA A 177 -2.02 -14.80 29.14
N LEU A 178 -1.34 -13.66 28.88
CA LEU A 178 0.04 -13.62 28.44
C LEU A 178 0.94 -12.91 29.46
N ARG A 179 2.10 -13.54 29.77
CA ARG A 179 3.13 -12.97 30.64
C ARG A 179 4.14 -12.14 29.85
N ASP A 180 4.64 -12.71 28.76
CA ASP A 180 5.65 -12.08 27.90
C ASP A 180 5.30 -12.24 26.43
N VAL A 181 5.72 -11.28 25.62
CA VAL A 181 5.44 -11.24 24.17
C VAL A 181 6.60 -10.64 23.43
N ALA A 182 6.93 -11.22 22.29
CA ALA A 182 7.82 -10.62 21.29
C ALA A 182 7.24 -10.82 19.89
N VAL A 183 7.28 -9.77 19.07
CA VAL A 183 6.86 -9.83 17.68
C VAL A 183 8.04 -9.52 16.78
N ILE A 184 8.26 -10.32 15.75
CA ILE A 184 9.31 -10.09 14.77
C ILE A 184 8.76 -10.25 13.35
N ALA A 185 9.42 -9.62 12.39
CA ALA A 185 9.25 -9.91 10.98
C ALA A 185 10.29 -10.96 10.56
N ARG A 186 9.84 -12.00 9.86
CA ARG A 186 10.71 -13.02 9.24
C ARG A 186 10.46 -13.05 7.75
N GLU A 187 11.52 -13.22 6.97
CA GLU A 187 11.42 -13.49 5.55
C GLU A 187 11.18 -14.98 5.31
N ASP A 188 10.15 -15.29 4.55
CA ASP A 188 9.90 -16.61 4.00
C ASP A 188 10.13 -16.55 2.49
N GLU A 189 10.87 -17.51 1.93
CA GLU A 189 11.25 -17.52 0.50
C GLU A 189 10.04 -17.59 -0.44
N ARG A 190 8.89 -18.09 0.01
CA ARG A 190 7.68 -18.30 -0.80
C ARG A 190 6.66 -17.17 -0.67
N VAL A 191 6.47 -16.67 0.55
CA VAL A 191 5.39 -15.70 0.85
C VAL A 191 5.90 -14.32 1.27
N GLY A 192 7.22 -14.10 1.23
CA GLY A 192 7.85 -12.83 1.61
C GLY A 192 7.85 -12.59 3.12
N THR A 193 7.97 -11.31 3.51
CA THR A 193 8.06 -10.92 4.91
C THR A 193 6.75 -11.20 5.67
N GLN A 194 6.83 -11.97 6.76
CA GLN A 194 5.72 -12.37 7.62
C GLN A 194 5.91 -11.86 9.05
N LEU A 195 4.81 -11.52 9.73
CA LEU A 195 4.81 -11.23 11.15
C LEU A 195 4.67 -12.52 11.94
N VAL A 196 5.53 -12.71 12.94
CA VAL A 196 5.50 -13.87 13.85
C VAL A 196 5.46 -13.37 15.29
N ALA A 197 4.46 -13.80 16.06
CA ALA A 197 4.35 -13.51 17.48
C ALA A 197 4.85 -14.70 18.31
N TYR A 198 5.75 -14.44 19.22
CA TYR A 198 6.20 -15.37 20.28
C TYR A 198 5.53 -14.96 21.57
N VAL A 199 4.76 -15.87 22.14
CA VAL A 199 3.95 -15.60 23.33
C VAL A 199 4.28 -16.55 24.45
N VAL A 200 4.35 -16.04 25.67
CA VAL A 200 4.56 -16.82 26.89
C VAL A 200 3.28 -16.70 27.71
N PRO A 201 2.59 -17.81 27.99
CA PRO A 201 1.40 -17.81 28.83
C PRO A 201 1.66 -17.26 30.22
N ALA A 202 0.67 -16.64 30.85
CA ALA A 202 0.71 -16.32 32.27
C ALA A 202 0.62 -17.60 33.11
N ASP A 203 1.18 -17.57 34.30
CA ASP A 203 1.24 -18.76 35.19
C ASP A 203 -0.19 -19.26 35.47
N GLY A 204 -0.44 -20.53 35.12
CA GLY A 204 -1.73 -21.19 35.30
C GLY A 204 -2.81 -20.81 34.25
N ALA A 205 -2.51 -19.97 33.29
CA ALA A 205 -3.42 -19.67 32.20
C ALA A 205 -3.35 -20.74 31.11
N GLN A 206 -4.52 -21.18 30.63
CA GLN A 206 -4.64 -21.91 29.37
C GLN A 206 -4.72 -20.89 28.23
N ALA A 207 -3.59 -20.62 27.63
CA ALA A 207 -3.54 -19.73 26.46
C ALA A 207 -3.78 -20.57 25.19
N ASP A 208 -4.82 -20.23 24.45
CA ASP A 208 -5.15 -20.81 23.16
C ASP A 208 -4.84 -19.81 22.04
N ILE A 209 -4.08 -20.25 21.05
CA ILE A 209 -3.60 -19.38 19.94
C ILE A 209 -4.76 -18.76 19.17
N GLU A 210 -5.83 -19.51 18.89
CA GLU A 210 -6.98 -18.99 18.14
C GLU A 210 -7.71 -17.90 18.93
N SER A 211 -7.86 -18.08 20.24
CA SER A 211 -8.44 -17.08 21.13
C SER A 211 -7.58 -15.81 21.19
N ILE A 212 -6.24 -15.95 21.26
CA ILE A 212 -5.29 -14.82 21.23
C ILE A 212 -5.39 -14.08 19.89
N ARG A 213 -5.37 -14.80 18.77
CA ARG A 213 -5.48 -14.25 17.42
C ARG A 213 -6.78 -13.46 17.25
N SER A 214 -7.91 -14.06 17.63
CA SER A 214 -9.23 -13.44 17.58
C SER A 214 -9.31 -12.16 18.42
N ALA A 215 -8.82 -12.22 19.66
CA ALA A 215 -8.79 -11.07 20.56
C ALA A 215 -7.87 -9.94 20.04
N LEU A 216 -6.73 -10.29 19.45
CA LEU A 216 -5.83 -9.32 18.81
C LEU A 216 -6.50 -8.66 17.61
N GLY A 217 -7.21 -9.43 16.76
CA GLY A 217 -7.91 -8.92 15.57
C GLY A 217 -9.00 -7.89 15.87
N THR A 218 -9.50 -7.81 17.12
CA THR A 218 -10.42 -6.75 17.56
C THR A 218 -9.71 -5.46 18.00
N ARG A 219 -8.38 -5.51 18.23
CA ARG A 219 -7.59 -4.40 18.80
C ARG A 219 -6.69 -3.72 17.78
N VAL A 220 -6.24 -4.47 16.77
CA VAL A 220 -5.37 -3.97 15.71
C VAL A 220 -5.97 -4.26 14.33
N PRO A 221 -5.61 -3.48 13.30
CA PRO A 221 -5.99 -3.77 11.92
C PRO A 221 -5.55 -5.17 11.47
N SER A 222 -6.28 -5.80 10.56
CA SER A 222 -6.02 -7.18 10.11
C SER A 222 -4.61 -7.39 9.55
N TYR A 223 -4.02 -6.40 8.88
CA TYR A 223 -2.66 -6.47 8.35
C TYR A 223 -1.56 -6.47 9.43
N MET A 224 -1.92 -6.14 10.69
CA MET A 224 -1.02 -6.19 11.86
C MET A 224 -1.15 -7.50 12.66
N VAL A 225 -2.12 -8.36 12.34
CA VAL A 225 -2.28 -9.65 13.00
C VAL A 225 -1.17 -10.60 12.50
N PRO A 226 -0.33 -11.16 13.39
CA PRO A 226 0.72 -12.09 13.00
C PRO A 226 0.17 -13.33 12.28
N SER A 227 0.86 -13.73 11.22
CA SER A 227 0.52 -14.94 10.45
C SER A 227 0.83 -16.22 11.23
N ALA A 228 1.81 -16.16 12.13
CA ALA A 228 2.14 -17.30 13.00
C ALA A 228 2.27 -16.86 14.45
N PHE A 229 1.83 -17.74 15.36
CA PHE A 229 2.01 -17.62 16.80
C PHE A 229 2.79 -18.82 17.30
N VAL A 230 3.84 -18.56 18.08
CA VAL A 230 4.68 -19.61 18.68
C VAL A 230 4.61 -19.49 20.20
N MET A 231 4.13 -20.54 20.87
CA MET A 231 4.13 -20.61 22.32
C MET A 231 5.49 -21.00 22.83
N LEU A 232 5.96 -20.29 23.87
CA LEU A 232 7.23 -20.55 24.54
C LEU A 232 7.03 -20.59 26.06
N ASP A 233 7.87 -21.35 26.75
CA ASP A 233 7.91 -21.33 28.21
C ASP A 233 8.55 -20.05 28.76
N ALA A 234 9.51 -19.47 27.99
CA ALA A 234 10.15 -18.21 28.27
C ALA A 234 10.77 -17.63 27.00
N LEU A 235 10.84 -16.29 26.91
CA LEU A 235 11.57 -15.61 25.82
C LEU A 235 13.09 -15.80 26.04
N PRO A 236 13.86 -16.13 24.96
CA PRO A 236 15.31 -16.23 25.07
C PRO A 236 15.93 -14.85 25.28
N LEU A 237 16.78 -14.75 26.29
CA LEU A 237 17.50 -13.52 26.62
C LEU A 237 18.99 -13.67 26.33
N ASN A 238 19.62 -12.61 25.82
CA ASN A 238 21.07 -12.54 25.68
C ASN A 238 21.76 -12.28 27.03
N VAL A 239 23.10 -12.29 27.07
CA VAL A 239 23.91 -12.07 28.26
C VAL A 239 23.65 -10.75 28.99
N ASN A 240 23.03 -9.78 28.34
CA ASN A 240 22.67 -8.49 28.90
C ASN A 240 21.19 -8.42 29.36
N GLY A 241 20.47 -9.54 29.37
CA GLY A 241 19.06 -9.62 29.77
C GLY A 241 18.07 -9.04 28.74
N LYS A 242 18.51 -8.80 27.50
CA LYS A 242 17.65 -8.33 26.40
C LYS A 242 17.22 -9.52 25.53
N LEU A 243 16.05 -9.40 24.89
CA LEU A 243 15.54 -10.41 23.96
C LEU A 243 16.59 -10.78 22.89
N ASP A 244 16.92 -12.07 22.82
CA ASP A 244 17.75 -12.61 21.73
C ASP A 244 16.86 -13.08 20.58
N ARG A 245 16.67 -12.20 19.61
CA ARG A 245 15.84 -12.49 18.42
C ARG A 245 16.38 -13.63 17.56
N ARG A 246 17.71 -13.90 17.64
CA ARG A 246 18.34 -14.97 16.84
C ARG A 246 18.11 -16.35 17.46
N ALA A 247 17.90 -16.39 18.77
CA ALA A 247 17.61 -17.62 19.49
C ALA A 247 16.11 -18.00 19.49
N LEU A 248 15.24 -17.16 18.91
CA LEU A 248 13.83 -17.49 18.75
C LEU A 248 13.68 -18.65 17.74
N PRO A 249 12.91 -19.70 18.08
CA PRO A 249 12.73 -20.85 17.20
C PRO A 249 12.05 -20.44 15.87
N GLU A 250 12.28 -21.24 14.86
CA GLU A 250 11.54 -21.06 13.61
C GLU A 250 10.06 -21.38 13.85
N PRO A 251 9.15 -20.54 13.32
CA PRO A 251 7.73 -20.82 13.44
C PRO A 251 7.42 -22.10 12.66
N VAL A 252 6.81 -23.04 13.32
CA VAL A 252 6.16 -24.16 12.62
C VAL A 252 4.82 -23.60 12.17
N PHE A 253 4.69 -23.31 10.89
CA PHE A 253 3.39 -23.05 10.32
C PHE A 253 2.63 -24.38 10.40
N GLU A 254 1.65 -24.45 11.29
CA GLU A 254 0.78 -25.62 11.36
C GLU A 254 0.12 -25.77 9.99
N THR A 255 0.59 -26.77 9.25
CA THR A 255 -0.16 -27.24 8.08
C THR A 255 -1.43 -27.86 8.64
N ARG A 256 -2.56 -27.15 8.55
CA ARG A 256 -3.87 -27.76 8.79
C ARG A 256 -3.93 -29.07 8.01
N GLU A 257 -4.52 -30.10 8.60
CA GLU A 257 -4.68 -31.37 7.90
C GLU A 257 -5.38 -31.11 6.56
N PHE A 258 -4.73 -31.47 5.47
CA PHE A 258 -5.24 -31.19 4.14
C PHE A 258 -6.58 -31.91 3.93
N ARG A 259 -7.64 -31.13 3.83
CA ARG A 259 -8.97 -31.58 3.44
C ARG A 259 -9.25 -31.16 2.02
N ALA A 260 -9.41 -32.15 1.13
CA ALA A 260 -9.62 -31.87 -0.30
C ALA A 260 -10.96 -31.17 -0.54
N PRO A 261 -11.04 -30.31 -1.56
CA PRO A 261 -12.31 -29.78 -2.05
C PRO A 261 -13.30 -30.91 -2.38
N SER A 262 -14.56 -30.72 -2.02
CA SER A 262 -15.63 -31.71 -2.15
C SER A 262 -16.76 -31.25 -3.08
N THR A 263 -16.86 -29.97 -3.38
CA THR A 263 -17.83 -29.41 -4.31
C THR A 263 -17.14 -28.77 -5.52
N PRO A 264 -17.81 -28.66 -6.68
CA PRO A 264 -17.24 -28.00 -7.85
C PRO A 264 -16.82 -26.53 -7.58
N VAL A 265 -17.54 -25.82 -6.71
CA VAL A 265 -17.19 -24.44 -6.36
C VAL A 265 -15.97 -24.39 -5.45
N GLU A 266 -15.87 -25.31 -4.48
CA GLU A 266 -14.63 -25.45 -3.67
C GLU A 266 -13.42 -25.80 -4.53
N GLU A 267 -13.58 -26.68 -5.56
CA GLU A 267 -12.49 -27.00 -6.49
C GLU A 267 -12.03 -25.77 -7.28
N ILE A 268 -12.97 -24.95 -7.77
CA ILE A 268 -12.67 -23.70 -8.47
C ILE A 268 -11.93 -22.73 -7.54
N VAL A 269 -12.45 -22.51 -6.33
CA VAL A 269 -11.87 -21.57 -5.35
C VAL A 269 -10.46 -22.04 -4.94
N ALA A 270 -10.30 -23.33 -4.61
CA ALA A 270 -9.00 -23.89 -4.23
C ALA A 270 -7.99 -23.83 -5.38
N GLY A 271 -8.43 -24.12 -6.62
CA GLY A 271 -7.61 -23.98 -7.82
C GLY A 271 -7.14 -22.54 -8.04
N VAL A 272 -8.05 -21.57 -7.92
CA VAL A 272 -7.72 -20.14 -8.04
C VAL A 272 -6.76 -19.69 -6.93
N PHE A 273 -6.94 -20.14 -5.69
CA PHE A 273 -6.00 -19.85 -4.61
C PHE A 273 -4.61 -20.42 -4.92
N ALA A 274 -4.55 -21.69 -5.32
CA ALA A 274 -3.30 -22.34 -5.68
C ALA A 274 -2.56 -21.60 -6.81
N ASP A 275 -3.26 -21.25 -7.87
CA ASP A 275 -2.69 -20.54 -9.03
C ASP A 275 -2.18 -19.14 -8.65
N VAL A 276 -2.99 -18.38 -7.89
CA VAL A 276 -2.65 -16.98 -7.52
C VAL A 276 -1.51 -16.94 -6.51
N LEU A 277 -1.45 -17.93 -5.60
CA LEU A 277 -0.43 -17.99 -4.54
C LEU A 277 0.81 -18.81 -4.95
N GLY A 278 0.80 -19.44 -6.14
CA GLY A 278 1.90 -20.29 -6.60
C GLY A 278 2.06 -21.59 -5.80
N LEU A 279 0.96 -22.12 -5.25
CA LEU A 279 0.95 -23.31 -4.43
C LEU A 279 0.58 -24.55 -5.27
N THR A 280 1.08 -25.71 -4.86
CA THR A 280 0.77 -26.97 -5.56
C THR A 280 -0.64 -27.49 -5.25
N ARG A 281 -1.18 -27.14 -4.09
CA ARG A 281 -2.53 -27.52 -3.65
C ARG A 281 -2.99 -26.63 -2.50
N VAL A 282 -4.30 -26.47 -2.36
CA VAL A 282 -4.96 -25.73 -1.27
C VAL A 282 -6.14 -26.54 -0.78
N GLY A 283 -6.29 -26.70 0.53
CA GLY A 283 -7.39 -27.39 1.18
C GLY A 283 -8.59 -26.49 1.45
N VAL A 284 -9.75 -27.07 1.78
CA VAL A 284 -10.98 -26.29 2.00
C VAL A 284 -10.95 -25.41 3.22
N ASP A 285 -10.14 -25.77 4.23
CA ASP A 285 -10.01 -25.03 5.49
C ASP A 285 -8.87 -24.02 5.47
N ASP A 286 -8.10 -23.98 4.37
CA ASP A 286 -6.98 -23.08 4.22
C ASP A 286 -7.47 -21.66 4.03
N ASP A 287 -6.90 -20.72 4.82
CA ASP A 287 -7.18 -19.30 4.77
C ASP A 287 -6.26 -18.61 3.77
N PHE A 288 -6.84 -17.85 2.86
CA PHE A 288 -6.14 -17.12 1.81
C PHE A 288 -5.01 -16.23 2.35
N PHE A 289 -5.26 -15.52 3.45
CA PHE A 289 -4.29 -14.59 4.02
C PHE A 289 -3.19 -15.30 4.81
N GLU A 290 -3.53 -16.43 5.47
CA GLU A 290 -2.55 -17.30 6.14
C GLU A 290 -1.61 -17.95 5.12
N LEU A 291 -2.12 -18.34 3.95
CA LEU A 291 -1.32 -18.84 2.84
C LEU A 291 -0.45 -17.78 2.14
N GLY A 292 -0.47 -16.52 2.60
CA GLY A 292 0.35 -15.44 2.06
C GLY A 292 -0.39 -14.49 1.11
N GLY A 293 -1.69 -14.64 0.96
CA GLY A 293 -2.54 -13.73 0.19
C GLY A 293 -2.51 -12.31 0.75
N ASN A 294 -2.72 -11.34 -0.12
CA ASN A 294 -2.79 -9.91 0.22
C ASN A 294 -3.93 -9.24 -0.55
N SER A 295 -4.19 -7.96 -0.24
CA SER A 295 -5.31 -7.22 -0.86
C SER A 295 -5.24 -7.12 -2.39
N LEU A 296 -4.05 -7.12 -2.98
CA LEU A 296 -3.88 -7.11 -4.43
C LEU A 296 -4.24 -8.48 -5.03
N LEU A 297 -3.67 -9.55 -4.46
CA LEU A 297 -3.98 -10.92 -4.87
C LEU A 297 -5.44 -11.26 -4.60
N ALA A 298 -6.05 -10.72 -3.54
CA ALA A 298 -7.48 -10.84 -3.26
C ALA A 298 -8.34 -10.33 -4.42
N THR A 299 -7.94 -9.23 -5.05
CA THR A 299 -8.65 -8.68 -6.22
C THR A 299 -8.57 -9.63 -7.42
N GLN A 300 -7.41 -10.26 -7.64
CA GLN A 300 -7.23 -11.26 -8.71
C GLN A 300 -8.06 -12.51 -8.44
N VAL A 301 -8.04 -13.00 -7.19
CA VAL A 301 -8.82 -14.18 -6.78
C VAL A 301 -10.30 -13.98 -7.05
N VAL A 302 -10.90 -12.89 -6.54
CA VAL A 302 -12.35 -12.67 -6.74
C VAL A 302 -12.70 -12.41 -8.19
N SER A 303 -11.80 -11.82 -8.97
CA SER A 303 -11.99 -11.63 -10.42
C SER A 303 -11.99 -12.97 -11.15
N ARG A 304 -11.03 -13.88 -10.86
CA ARG A 304 -10.94 -15.20 -11.48
C ARG A 304 -12.10 -16.11 -11.05
N ILE A 305 -12.45 -16.11 -9.77
CA ILE A 305 -13.64 -16.83 -9.26
C ILE A 305 -14.91 -16.32 -9.94
N GLY A 306 -15.08 -14.98 -10.01
CA GLY A 306 -16.21 -14.37 -10.68
C GLY A 306 -16.33 -14.76 -12.16
N ALA A 307 -15.20 -14.82 -12.87
CA ALA A 307 -15.15 -15.27 -14.27
C ALA A 307 -15.48 -16.76 -14.41
N ALA A 308 -14.99 -17.61 -13.49
CA ALA A 308 -15.21 -19.06 -13.52
C ALA A 308 -16.67 -19.43 -13.17
N LEU A 309 -17.32 -18.66 -12.29
CA LEU A 309 -18.69 -18.91 -11.84
C LEU A 309 -19.75 -18.04 -12.56
N ASP A 310 -19.34 -17.24 -13.55
CA ASP A 310 -20.18 -16.26 -14.25
C ASP A 310 -20.96 -15.36 -13.24
N THR A 311 -20.24 -14.88 -12.22
CA THR A 311 -20.83 -14.09 -11.15
C THR A 311 -19.90 -12.95 -10.73
N ARG A 312 -20.39 -12.06 -9.86
CA ARG A 312 -19.58 -10.99 -9.28
C ARG A 312 -19.38 -11.24 -7.79
N VAL A 313 -18.15 -11.59 -7.44
CA VAL A 313 -17.73 -11.68 -6.03
C VAL A 313 -17.05 -10.37 -5.62
N PRO A 314 -17.62 -9.57 -4.70
CA PRO A 314 -16.95 -8.38 -4.19
C PRO A 314 -15.67 -8.76 -3.41
N VAL A 315 -14.62 -7.95 -3.52
CA VAL A 315 -13.35 -8.19 -2.79
C VAL A 315 -13.57 -8.29 -1.27
N ARG A 316 -14.51 -7.53 -0.74
CA ARG A 316 -14.90 -7.56 0.67
C ARG A 316 -15.28 -8.96 1.15
N VAL A 317 -15.94 -9.76 0.30
CA VAL A 317 -16.39 -11.12 0.62
C VAL A 317 -15.22 -12.03 0.95
N LEU A 318 -14.08 -11.90 0.26
CA LEU A 318 -12.87 -12.67 0.60
C LEU A 318 -12.28 -12.27 1.95
N PHE A 319 -12.41 -11.00 2.37
CA PHE A 319 -11.99 -10.60 3.72
C PHE A 319 -12.91 -11.12 4.82
N GLU A 320 -14.20 -11.28 4.54
CA GLU A 320 -15.21 -11.80 5.49
C GLU A 320 -15.24 -13.32 5.52
N ALA A 321 -14.84 -13.97 4.43
CA ALA A 321 -14.84 -15.42 4.23
C ALA A 321 -13.53 -15.89 3.58
N PRO A 322 -12.40 -15.87 4.31
CA PRO A 322 -11.08 -16.04 3.72
C PRO A 322 -10.70 -17.49 3.44
N SER A 323 -11.42 -18.48 3.96
CA SER A 323 -11.15 -19.90 3.65
C SER A 323 -11.84 -20.34 2.36
N VAL A 324 -11.31 -21.39 1.72
CA VAL A 324 -11.88 -21.95 0.49
C VAL A 324 -13.36 -22.32 0.68
N ALA A 325 -13.69 -23.05 1.75
CA ALA A 325 -15.06 -23.46 2.02
C ALA A 325 -15.98 -22.27 2.25
N ALA A 326 -15.56 -21.30 3.08
CA ALA A 326 -16.39 -20.13 3.39
C ALA A 326 -16.60 -19.24 2.14
N LEU A 327 -15.54 -19.06 1.35
CA LEU A 327 -15.62 -18.26 0.11
C LEU A 327 -16.47 -18.97 -0.95
N ALA A 328 -16.40 -20.29 -1.06
CA ALA A 328 -17.26 -21.04 -1.97
C ALA A 328 -18.74 -20.85 -1.66
N VAL A 329 -19.13 -20.97 -0.39
CA VAL A 329 -20.51 -20.72 0.05
C VAL A 329 -20.93 -19.26 -0.22
N ALA A 330 -20.05 -18.31 0.08
CA ALA A 330 -20.33 -16.90 -0.15
C ALA A 330 -20.44 -16.57 -1.66
N ALA A 331 -19.60 -17.17 -2.50
CA ALA A 331 -19.66 -16.99 -3.95
C ALA A 331 -20.95 -17.55 -4.55
N GLU A 332 -21.44 -18.70 -4.08
CA GLU A 332 -22.70 -19.26 -4.50
C GLU A 332 -23.91 -18.35 -4.21
N GLN A 333 -23.88 -17.64 -3.08
CA GLN A 333 -24.93 -16.66 -2.74
C GLN A 333 -24.95 -15.46 -3.69
N HIS A 334 -23.86 -15.21 -4.41
CA HIS A 334 -23.73 -14.14 -5.39
C HIS A 334 -24.03 -14.62 -6.82
N THR A 335 -24.28 -15.91 -7.04
CA THR A 335 -24.69 -16.45 -8.34
C THR A 335 -26.04 -15.88 -8.75
N GLY A 336 -26.11 -15.32 -9.97
CA GLY A 336 -27.33 -14.64 -10.48
C GLY A 336 -27.26 -13.11 -10.44
N ALA A 337 -26.27 -12.50 -9.80
CA ALA A 337 -25.97 -11.09 -10.01
C ALA A 337 -25.28 -10.94 -11.37
N ALA A 338 -26.04 -10.56 -12.37
CA ALA A 338 -25.57 -10.45 -13.76
C ALA A 338 -24.20 -9.77 -13.85
N ALA A 339 -23.29 -10.37 -14.59
CA ALA A 339 -22.01 -9.77 -14.93
C ALA A 339 -22.24 -8.35 -15.46
N ARG A 340 -21.47 -7.36 -14.98
CA ARG A 340 -21.56 -6.01 -15.55
C ARG A 340 -21.27 -6.11 -17.05
N PRO A 341 -22.06 -5.47 -17.90
CA PRO A 341 -21.71 -5.42 -19.31
C PRO A 341 -20.30 -4.88 -19.45
N PRO A 342 -19.51 -5.40 -20.38
CA PRO A 342 -18.12 -4.98 -20.59
C PRO A 342 -18.11 -3.48 -20.86
N LEU A 343 -17.08 -2.78 -20.36
CA LEU A 343 -16.85 -1.37 -20.64
C LEU A 343 -16.37 -1.25 -22.09
N VAL A 344 -17.31 -1.06 -23.00
CA VAL A 344 -17.04 -0.89 -24.43
C VAL A 344 -17.56 0.48 -24.90
N PRO A 345 -16.99 1.06 -25.95
CA PRO A 345 -17.53 2.29 -26.56
C PRO A 345 -18.98 2.08 -26.95
N GLN A 346 -19.87 2.94 -26.47
CA GLN A 346 -21.28 2.94 -26.80
C GLN A 346 -21.60 4.09 -27.75
N PRO A 347 -22.56 3.96 -28.66
CA PRO A 347 -23.10 5.08 -29.38
C PRO A 347 -23.60 6.13 -28.38
N ARG A 348 -23.14 7.38 -28.55
CA ARG A 348 -23.60 8.46 -27.67
C ARG A 348 -25.05 8.80 -27.98
N PRO A 349 -25.97 8.72 -27.00
CA PRO A 349 -27.34 9.12 -27.21
C PRO A 349 -27.43 10.63 -27.44
N GLU A 350 -28.49 11.10 -28.11
CA GLU A 350 -28.73 12.53 -28.31
C GLU A 350 -28.81 13.29 -26.99
N ARG A 351 -29.35 12.64 -25.95
CA ARG A 351 -29.42 13.15 -24.58
C ARG A 351 -28.61 12.21 -23.67
N VAL A 352 -27.44 12.65 -23.27
CA VAL A 352 -26.59 11.86 -22.38
C VAL A 352 -27.12 11.96 -20.95
N PRO A 353 -27.50 10.85 -20.30
CA PRO A 353 -28.03 10.90 -18.94
C PRO A 353 -26.97 11.33 -17.95
N LEU A 354 -27.40 11.86 -16.80
CA LEU A 354 -26.50 12.17 -15.68
C LEU A 354 -26.07 10.87 -14.98
N SER A 355 -24.82 10.81 -14.53
CA SER A 355 -24.39 9.80 -13.56
C SER A 355 -25.10 10.02 -12.22
N LEU A 356 -25.11 9.01 -11.36
CA LEU A 356 -25.71 9.12 -10.02
C LEU A 356 -25.10 10.26 -9.19
N ALA A 357 -23.77 10.48 -9.32
CA ALA A 357 -23.10 11.59 -8.65
C ALA A 357 -23.54 12.95 -9.22
N GLN A 358 -23.64 13.07 -10.55
CA GLN A 358 -24.13 14.28 -11.20
C GLN A 358 -25.60 14.58 -10.87
N GLN A 359 -26.46 13.55 -10.79
CA GLN A 359 -27.86 13.71 -10.38
C GLN A 359 -27.96 14.27 -8.96
N ARG A 360 -27.13 13.75 -8.03
CA ARG A 360 -27.09 14.25 -6.67
C ARG A 360 -26.66 15.72 -6.62
N MET A 361 -25.59 16.09 -7.34
CA MET A 361 -25.09 17.45 -7.37
C MET A 361 -26.08 18.42 -8.05
N TRP A 362 -26.70 17.98 -9.15
CA TRP A 362 -27.73 18.73 -9.83
C TRP A 362 -28.93 19.00 -8.91
N PHE A 363 -29.40 17.97 -8.18
CA PHE A 363 -30.49 18.09 -7.22
C PHE A 363 -30.15 19.09 -6.11
N LEU A 364 -28.97 18.99 -5.49
CA LEU A 364 -28.52 19.92 -4.46
C LEU A 364 -28.48 21.37 -4.96
N ASN A 365 -27.98 21.58 -6.17
CA ASN A 365 -27.88 22.91 -6.76
C ASN A 365 -29.25 23.56 -7.03
N ARG A 366 -30.31 22.76 -7.21
CA ARG A 366 -31.69 23.30 -7.34
C ARG A 366 -32.25 23.89 -6.05
N PHE A 367 -31.77 23.46 -4.88
CA PHE A 367 -32.22 24.02 -3.60
C PHE A 367 -31.49 25.31 -3.26
N ASP A 368 -30.26 25.47 -3.73
CA ASP A 368 -29.44 26.64 -3.48
C ASP A 368 -28.60 26.97 -4.72
N THR A 369 -29.21 27.76 -5.61
CA THR A 369 -28.60 28.14 -6.89
C THR A 369 -27.51 29.21 -6.74
N GLU A 370 -27.43 29.89 -5.59
CA GLU A 370 -26.46 30.93 -5.31
C GLU A 370 -25.26 30.42 -4.52
N SER A 371 -25.33 29.18 -4.02
CA SER A 371 -24.26 28.61 -3.22
C SER A 371 -23.01 28.29 -4.05
N SER A 372 -21.89 28.77 -3.57
CA SER A 372 -20.58 28.44 -4.12
C SER A 372 -19.87 27.29 -3.35
N VAL A 373 -20.56 26.61 -2.44
CA VAL A 373 -19.98 25.60 -1.55
C VAL A 373 -19.29 24.44 -2.28
N ASN A 374 -19.74 24.13 -3.49
CA ASN A 374 -19.18 23.08 -4.31
C ASN A 374 -18.13 23.57 -5.32
N ASN A 375 -17.84 24.87 -5.34
CA ASN A 375 -16.81 25.43 -6.20
C ASN A 375 -15.45 25.27 -5.54
N ILE A 376 -14.44 24.86 -6.31
CA ILE A 376 -13.06 24.81 -5.89
C ILE A 376 -12.30 25.93 -6.58
N PRO A 377 -12.22 27.14 -5.98
CA PRO A 377 -11.53 28.24 -6.59
C PRO A 377 -10.02 28.04 -6.55
N VAL A 378 -9.35 28.19 -7.69
CA VAL A 378 -7.89 28.18 -7.78
C VAL A 378 -7.44 29.52 -8.36
N ALA A 379 -6.68 30.29 -7.58
CA ALA A 379 -6.08 31.55 -8.02
C ALA A 379 -4.56 31.36 -8.17
N VAL A 380 -4.04 31.55 -9.36
CA VAL A 380 -2.60 31.45 -9.67
C VAL A 380 -2.10 32.80 -10.16
N ARG A 381 -1.03 33.30 -9.51
CA ARG A 381 -0.32 34.48 -9.99
C ARG A 381 0.84 34.03 -10.89
N LEU A 382 0.78 34.41 -12.16
CA LEU A 382 1.88 34.20 -13.10
C LEU A 382 2.78 35.43 -13.11
N THR A 383 4.09 35.23 -12.90
CA THR A 383 5.10 36.29 -12.90
C THR A 383 6.13 36.04 -13.99
N GLY A 384 6.59 37.10 -14.65
CA GLY A 384 7.53 37.04 -15.79
C GLY A 384 6.91 37.49 -17.12
N ALA A 385 7.56 37.20 -18.22
CA ALA A 385 7.05 37.47 -19.55
C ALA A 385 5.99 36.44 -19.93
N LEU A 386 4.72 36.79 -19.77
CA LEU A 386 3.59 35.95 -20.11
C LEU A 386 3.13 36.22 -21.53
N ASP A 387 3.11 35.20 -22.38
CA ASP A 387 2.45 35.23 -23.67
C ASP A 387 0.96 34.87 -23.50
N LEU A 388 0.12 35.90 -23.55
CA LEU A 388 -1.34 35.75 -23.40
C LEU A 388 -1.95 34.97 -24.56
N GLY A 389 -1.41 35.11 -25.78
CA GLY A 389 -1.89 34.37 -26.93
C GLY A 389 -1.66 32.87 -26.79
N ALA A 390 -0.46 32.51 -26.41
CA ALA A 390 -0.12 31.11 -26.14
C ALA A 390 -0.97 30.52 -24.98
N LEU A 391 -1.21 31.29 -23.92
CA LEU A 391 -2.08 30.86 -22.80
C LEU A 391 -3.53 30.64 -23.26
N GLN A 392 -4.08 31.53 -24.10
CA GLN A 392 -5.43 31.37 -24.64
C GLN A 392 -5.55 30.09 -25.48
N VAL A 393 -4.58 29.85 -26.37
CA VAL A 393 -4.55 28.61 -27.17
C VAL A 393 -4.49 27.38 -26.28
N ALA A 394 -3.64 27.38 -25.26
CA ALA A 394 -3.54 26.27 -24.33
C ALA A 394 -4.85 25.98 -23.54
N VAL A 395 -5.57 27.03 -23.15
CA VAL A 395 -6.89 26.90 -22.52
C VAL A 395 -7.91 26.34 -23.50
N GLN A 396 -7.91 26.81 -24.76
CA GLN A 396 -8.79 26.28 -25.82
C GLN A 396 -8.51 24.80 -26.09
N ASP A 397 -7.24 24.39 -26.14
CA ASP A 397 -6.86 22.99 -26.30
C ASP A 397 -7.38 22.12 -25.13
N LEU A 398 -7.31 22.61 -23.90
CA LEU A 398 -7.88 21.93 -22.72
C LEU A 398 -9.40 21.80 -22.84
N LEU A 399 -10.11 22.86 -23.22
CA LEU A 399 -11.56 22.84 -23.43
C LEU A 399 -11.96 21.90 -24.56
N ALA A 400 -11.19 21.86 -25.64
CA ALA A 400 -11.42 20.96 -26.77
C ALA A 400 -11.24 19.49 -26.34
N ARG A 401 -10.19 19.20 -25.58
CA ARG A 401 -9.86 17.85 -25.12
C ARG A 401 -10.83 17.32 -24.06
N HIS A 402 -11.24 18.18 -23.12
CA HIS A 402 -12.02 17.78 -21.95
C HIS A 402 -13.45 18.29 -22.01
N GLU A 403 -14.34 17.46 -22.54
CA GLU A 403 -15.77 17.80 -22.68
C GLU A 403 -16.43 18.21 -21.37
N VAL A 404 -15.98 17.66 -20.22
CA VAL A 404 -16.51 18.00 -18.89
C VAL A 404 -16.39 19.50 -18.56
N LEU A 405 -15.38 20.19 -19.10
CA LEU A 405 -15.17 21.63 -18.87
C LEU A 405 -16.16 22.52 -19.65
N ARG A 406 -16.91 21.93 -20.58
CA ARG A 406 -17.92 22.62 -21.41
C ARG A 406 -19.25 21.89 -21.42
N THR A 407 -19.52 21.10 -20.36
CA THR A 407 -20.79 20.38 -20.18
C THR A 407 -21.69 21.16 -19.24
N ILE A 408 -22.93 21.40 -19.68
CA ILE A 408 -24.00 21.96 -18.84
C ILE A 408 -25.12 20.93 -18.63
N TYR A 409 -25.97 21.17 -17.67
CA TYR A 409 -26.98 20.23 -17.21
C TYR A 409 -28.40 20.83 -17.32
N PRO A 410 -28.93 21.03 -18.56
CA PRO A 410 -30.30 21.49 -18.77
C PRO A 410 -31.30 20.38 -18.42
N GLU A 411 -32.56 20.78 -18.33
CA GLU A 411 -33.71 19.92 -18.02
C GLU A 411 -34.73 19.99 -19.13
N ILE A 412 -35.31 18.84 -19.47
CA ILE A 412 -36.49 18.74 -20.33
C ILE A 412 -37.46 17.76 -19.67
N ASP A 413 -38.71 18.19 -19.50
CA ASP A 413 -39.77 17.41 -18.88
C ASP A 413 -39.40 16.86 -17.48
N GLY A 414 -38.71 17.64 -16.68
CA GLY A 414 -38.24 17.25 -15.33
C GLY A 414 -37.05 16.31 -15.32
N GLN A 415 -36.46 15.99 -16.49
CA GLN A 415 -35.33 15.08 -16.59
C GLN A 415 -34.04 15.87 -16.99
N PRO A 416 -33.02 15.89 -16.12
CA PRO A 416 -31.75 16.53 -16.46
C PRO A 416 -30.92 15.66 -17.42
N TYR A 417 -30.19 16.29 -18.31
CA TYR A 417 -29.25 15.62 -19.20
C TYR A 417 -27.95 16.43 -19.39
N GLN A 418 -26.91 15.80 -19.89
CA GLN A 418 -25.64 16.45 -20.20
C GLN A 418 -25.72 17.03 -21.61
N LEU A 419 -25.52 18.34 -21.70
CA LEU A 419 -25.34 19.05 -22.99
C LEU A 419 -23.90 19.53 -23.10
N ILE A 420 -23.17 18.98 -24.07
CA ILE A 420 -21.80 19.32 -24.33
C ILE A 420 -21.78 20.47 -25.34
N LEU A 421 -21.30 21.62 -24.92
CA LEU A 421 -21.22 22.79 -25.76
C LEU A 421 -20.08 22.69 -26.80
N PRO A 422 -20.19 23.32 -27.99
CA PRO A 422 -19.07 23.42 -28.89
C PRO A 422 -17.90 24.19 -28.25
N VAL A 423 -16.70 23.97 -28.75
CA VAL A 423 -15.53 24.80 -28.39
C VAL A 423 -15.71 26.16 -29.03
N ALA A 424 -15.73 27.22 -28.21
CA ALA A 424 -15.87 28.60 -28.67
C ALA A 424 -14.50 29.17 -29.02
#